data_385bcd6542df2663fc50faaf966a976f
#
_entry.id   385bcd6542df2663fc50faaf966a976f
#
_cell.length_a   1.000
_cell.length_b   1.000
_cell.length_c   1.000
_cell.angle_alpha   90.00
_cell.angle_beta   90.00
_cell.angle_gamma   90.00
#
_symmetry.space_group_name_H-M   'P 1'
#
loop_
_entity.id
_entity.type
_entity.pdbx_description
1 polymer ?
#
loop_
_entity_poly.entity_id
_entity_poly.type
_entity_poly.pdbx_seq_one_letter_code
_entity_poly.pdbx_strand_id
1 'polypeptide(L)'
;MNMLFRVLYAAHARGTHHKLALDGLRHLAGDDAETWRCVFLKHADLLMLGAKAPDDSFKDFKNHVLHPRENFWGGAPPKVRNWYGHVVTALKQKDWPTAVYAAGVLSHYLTDPLHPFHTGQSQAENDIHRAVEWSINRAYDTLWKLAATLPPPVVKIEDADNWLETLVCDGAVVANGHYERLIAHYDFTRGVVDPPAGLDTVAQRLVAELIARAAMTFGMVLQRAIDEAAVTAPEVDLTLDTVLATLKVPLRVLQKSLADAADRRAVERMYDELQATGKVEANLPEDDRAVRAAHAEEVLAKIAQLPSAKAFPYQGVTPPETSVERAARLREENRKRALEEAARRVAEQAAARAASKPATPVASVPAVPKPAEPPASEASPAAEAESVVDRTSLVARLDAHERTRSGSVPSIEGATPRPNKFYLARGHDIVDAPSIGPKTAERLIAVGLKTVGDLMEADPAAVAEMLAVRHITADSIRDWQDQSALVMSVPNLRGTHAQLIVGAGFRDPESLAAAEPADLCARVLAFAASTDGQRVLRNGTPPDIEAIAAWGASARQAIAA
;
A
#
# COMPACT_ATOMS: atom_id res chain seq x y z
N MET A 1 14.31 14.86 2.90
CA MET A 1 13.35 14.41 3.90
C MET A 1 14.01 13.47 4.88
N ASN A 2 13.73 13.66 6.17
CA ASN A 2 14.34 12.88 7.23
C ASN A 2 13.81 11.43 7.26
N MET A 3 14.50 10.56 7.97
CA MET A 3 14.16 9.14 8.12
C MET A 3 12.77 8.96 8.73
N LEU A 4 12.37 9.86 9.63
CA LEU A 4 11.08 9.84 10.31
C LEU A 4 9.89 9.95 9.33
N PHE A 5 9.97 10.85 8.33
CA PHE A 5 8.95 10.92 7.27
C PHE A 5 8.83 9.59 6.52
N ARG A 6 9.96 8.95 6.18
CA ARG A 6 9.97 7.67 5.47
C ARG A 6 9.33 6.56 6.30
N VAL A 7 9.55 6.56 7.62
CA VAL A 7 8.92 5.60 8.54
C VAL A 7 7.40 5.82 8.62
N LEU A 8 6.96 7.08 8.77
CA LEU A 8 5.54 7.42 8.76
C LEU A 8 4.88 7.03 7.43
N TYR A 9 5.56 7.30 6.32
CA TYR A 9 5.08 6.92 4.99
C TYR A 9 4.91 5.40 4.87
N ALA A 10 5.94 4.62 5.22
CA ALA A 10 5.89 3.16 5.18
C ALA A 10 4.80 2.57 6.11
N ALA A 11 4.58 3.21 7.26
CA ALA A 11 3.60 2.78 8.25
C ALA A 11 2.15 3.07 7.84
N HIS A 12 1.90 4.23 7.24
CA HIS A 12 0.54 4.74 7.03
C HIS A 12 0.07 4.71 5.57
N ALA A 13 0.96 4.84 4.59
CA ALA A 13 0.60 4.91 3.18
C ALA A 13 0.24 3.54 2.60
N ARG A 14 -1.05 3.18 2.61
CA ARG A 14 -1.55 1.87 2.19
C ARG A 14 -2.15 1.84 0.80
N GLY A 15 -2.77 2.93 0.39
CA GLY A 15 -3.40 3.11 -0.91
C GLY A 15 -2.85 4.33 -1.63
N THR A 16 -3.20 4.49 -2.89
CA THR A 16 -2.76 5.61 -3.74
C THR A 16 -3.10 6.96 -3.13
N HIS A 17 -4.31 7.15 -2.58
CA HIS A 17 -4.72 8.41 -1.93
C HIS A 17 -3.88 8.74 -0.69
N HIS A 18 -3.52 7.74 0.13
CA HIS A 18 -2.62 7.95 1.27
C HIS A 18 -1.25 8.44 0.80
N LYS A 19 -0.71 7.81 -0.25
CA LYS A 19 0.60 8.14 -0.80
C LYS A 19 0.58 9.54 -1.42
N LEU A 20 -0.45 9.88 -2.19
CA LEU A 20 -0.62 11.20 -2.78
C LEU A 20 -0.76 12.30 -1.72
N ALA A 21 -1.54 12.08 -0.66
CA ALA A 21 -1.69 13.04 0.43
C ALA A 21 -0.36 13.32 1.14
N LEU A 22 0.45 12.29 1.40
CA LEU A 22 1.77 12.46 2.01
C LEU A 22 2.79 13.08 1.03
N ASP A 23 2.80 12.64 -0.23
CA ASP A 23 3.73 13.19 -1.22
C ASP A 23 3.41 14.63 -1.57
N GLY A 24 2.14 15.05 -1.50
CA GLY A 24 1.74 16.44 -1.62
C GLY A 24 2.39 17.37 -0.59
N LEU A 25 2.59 16.90 0.64
CA LEU A 25 3.29 17.68 1.67
C LEU A 25 4.72 18.07 1.27
N ARG A 26 5.35 17.35 0.34
CA ARG A 26 6.69 17.65 -0.19
C ARG A 26 6.71 18.96 -0.98
N HIS A 27 5.56 19.38 -1.50
CA HIS A 27 5.40 20.58 -2.32
C HIS A 27 4.99 21.83 -1.52
N LEU A 28 4.89 21.71 -0.18
CA LEU A 28 4.79 22.91 0.67
C LEU A 28 6.06 23.73 0.54
N ALA A 29 5.92 25.05 0.41
CA ALA A 29 6.98 26.00 0.13
C ALA A 29 6.96 27.14 1.17
N GLY A 30 8.02 28.00 1.16
CA GLY A 30 8.18 29.09 2.13
C GLY A 30 9.07 28.69 3.32
N ASP A 31 9.36 29.66 4.16
CA ASP A 31 10.32 29.53 5.27
C ASP A 31 9.80 28.60 6.39
N ASP A 32 8.48 28.49 6.55
CA ASP A 32 7.80 27.67 7.54
C ASP A 32 7.28 26.31 6.99
N ALA A 33 7.63 25.98 5.74
CA ALA A 33 7.17 24.76 5.10
C ALA A 33 7.51 23.48 5.88
N GLU A 34 8.68 23.41 6.53
CA GLU A 34 9.06 22.24 7.34
C GLU A 34 8.22 22.17 8.62
N THR A 35 7.94 23.30 9.26
CA THR A 35 7.06 23.35 10.44
C THR A 35 5.65 22.88 10.10
N TRP A 36 5.10 23.32 8.97
CA TRP A 36 3.80 22.85 8.49
C TRP A 36 3.82 21.35 8.17
N ARG A 37 4.87 20.84 7.53
CA ARG A 37 5.01 19.37 7.35
C ARG A 37 4.97 18.64 8.67
N CYS A 38 5.66 19.13 9.70
CA CYS A 38 5.63 18.53 11.04
C CYS A 38 4.22 18.53 11.64
N VAL A 39 3.43 19.59 11.46
CA VAL A 39 2.03 19.63 11.90
C VAL A 39 1.20 18.53 11.24
N PHE A 40 1.27 18.40 9.91
CA PHE A 40 0.54 17.36 9.17
C PHE A 40 1.01 15.95 9.54
N LEU A 41 2.31 15.76 9.73
CA LEU A 41 2.88 14.46 10.08
C LEU A 41 2.60 14.04 11.54
N LYS A 42 2.45 15.00 12.45
CA LYS A 42 2.00 14.73 13.83
C LYS A 42 0.60 14.08 13.86
N HIS A 43 -0.25 14.46 12.91
CA HIS A 43 -1.61 13.97 12.75
C HIS A 43 -1.77 13.10 11.49
N ALA A 44 -0.72 12.35 11.11
CA ALA A 44 -0.71 11.57 9.88
C ALA A 44 -1.86 10.55 9.80
N ASP A 45 -2.30 10.01 10.92
CA ASP A 45 -3.45 9.10 11.00
C ASP A 45 -4.76 9.80 10.59
N LEU A 46 -4.95 11.08 10.95
CA LEU A 46 -6.11 11.87 10.54
C LEU A 46 -6.02 12.26 9.06
N LEU A 47 -4.83 12.61 8.57
CA LEU A 47 -4.62 12.84 7.13
C LEU A 47 -5.02 11.61 6.31
N MET A 48 -4.59 10.41 6.74
CA MET A 48 -4.92 9.14 6.08
C MET A 48 -6.40 8.81 6.18
N LEU A 49 -7.00 9.02 7.36
CA LEU A 49 -8.44 8.81 7.55
C LEU A 49 -9.24 9.72 6.62
N GLY A 50 -8.87 11.00 6.53
CA GLY A 50 -9.49 11.95 5.61
C GLY A 50 -9.32 11.56 4.15
N ALA A 51 -8.11 11.16 3.74
CA ALA A 51 -7.81 10.76 2.37
C ALA A 51 -8.58 9.50 1.91
N LYS A 52 -9.20 8.75 2.81
CA LYS A 52 -10.03 7.58 2.49
C LYS A 52 -11.51 7.78 2.82
N ALA A 53 -11.87 8.84 3.54
CA ALA A 53 -13.25 9.06 3.96
C ALA A 53 -14.27 9.15 2.81
N PRO A 54 -13.95 9.75 1.64
CA PRO A 54 -14.88 9.76 0.50
C PRO A 54 -15.29 8.37 0.03
N ASP A 55 -14.36 7.42 -0.09
CA ASP A 55 -14.65 6.04 -0.49
C ASP A 55 -15.35 5.24 0.61
N ASP A 56 -14.78 5.31 1.82
CA ASP A 56 -15.15 4.37 2.89
C ASP A 56 -16.40 4.82 3.66
N SER A 57 -16.55 6.15 3.85
CA SER A 57 -17.56 6.72 4.76
C SER A 57 -18.64 7.52 4.04
N PHE A 58 -18.27 8.36 3.07
CA PHE A 58 -19.25 9.24 2.38
C PHE A 58 -19.91 8.51 1.24
N LYS A 59 -19.17 7.67 0.51
CA LYS A 59 -19.67 6.87 -0.63
C LYS A 59 -20.44 7.70 -1.66
N ASP A 60 -19.99 8.93 -1.87
CA ASP A 60 -20.62 9.88 -2.78
C ASP A 60 -19.90 9.92 -4.14
N PHE A 61 -19.75 8.74 -4.73
CA PHE A 61 -18.87 8.40 -5.86
C PHE A 61 -19.01 9.29 -7.09
N LYS A 62 -20.20 9.83 -7.38
CA LYS A 62 -20.38 10.84 -8.44
C LYS A 62 -19.50 12.10 -8.22
N ASN A 63 -19.16 12.39 -6.97
CA ASN A 63 -18.34 13.56 -6.63
C ASN A 63 -16.83 13.32 -6.79
N HIS A 64 -16.44 12.11 -7.17
CA HIS A 64 -15.07 11.74 -7.48
C HIS A 64 -14.72 11.95 -8.95
N VAL A 65 -15.72 12.09 -9.81
CA VAL A 65 -15.53 12.17 -11.26
C VAL A 65 -15.75 13.58 -11.80
N LEU A 66 -15.11 13.87 -12.94
CA LEU A 66 -15.31 15.10 -13.69
C LEU A 66 -15.03 14.82 -15.17
N HIS A 67 -16.08 14.73 -16.01
CA HIS A 67 -15.99 14.36 -17.41
C HIS A 67 -15.92 15.60 -18.33
N PRO A 68 -14.74 16.04 -18.78
CA PRO A 68 -14.60 17.27 -19.57
C PRO A 68 -15.39 17.25 -20.89
N ARG A 69 -15.46 16.07 -21.53
CA ARG A 69 -16.17 15.94 -22.83
C ARG A 69 -17.69 15.95 -22.71
N GLU A 70 -18.22 15.88 -21.47
CA GLU A 70 -19.64 15.85 -21.14
C GLU A 70 -20.02 17.07 -20.33
N ASN A 71 -19.50 18.22 -20.73
CA ASN A 71 -19.73 19.52 -20.07
C ASN A 71 -19.35 19.50 -18.58
N PHE A 72 -18.23 18.84 -18.25
CA PHE A 72 -17.74 18.66 -16.89
C PHE A 72 -18.78 18.00 -15.97
N TRP A 73 -19.47 16.96 -16.49
CA TRP A 73 -20.35 16.15 -15.66
C TRP A 73 -19.56 15.49 -14.52
N GLY A 74 -20.14 15.55 -13.32
CA GLY A 74 -19.54 15.07 -12.07
C GLY A 74 -19.71 16.09 -10.95
N GLY A 75 -19.16 15.81 -9.79
CA GLY A 75 -19.34 16.63 -8.59
C GLY A 75 -18.06 17.11 -7.93
N ALA A 76 -16.88 16.85 -8.51
CA ALA A 76 -15.59 17.13 -7.87
C ALA A 76 -15.38 18.64 -7.54
N PRO A 77 -15.60 19.62 -8.44
CA PRO A 77 -15.29 21.01 -8.14
C PRO A 77 -15.99 21.59 -6.90
N PRO A 78 -17.33 21.43 -6.70
CA PRO A 78 -17.98 21.92 -5.49
C PRO A 78 -17.50 21.21 -4.21
N LYS A 79 -17.13 19.91 -4.29
CA LYS A 79 -16.57 19.21 -3.15
C LYS A 79 -15.18 19.71 -2.78
N VAL A 80 -14.32 19.92 -3.75
CA VAL A 80 -12.99 20.50 -3.56
C VAL A 80 -13.11 21.88 -2.92
N ARG A 81 -13.99 22.75 -3.42
CA ARG A 81 -14.25 24.08 -2.83
C ARG A 81 -14.71 23.98 -1.38
N ASN A 82 -15.66 23.10 -1.09
CA ASN A 82 -16.20 22.92 0.26
C ASN A 82 -15.11 22.48 1.24
N TRP A 83 -14.33 21.45 0.88
CA TRP A 83 -13.27 20.95 1.76
C TRP A 83 -12.08 21.89 1.88
N TYR A 84 -11.75 22.65 0.82
CA TYR A 84 -10.80 23.76 0.92
C TYR A 84 -11.24 24.78 1.98
N GLY A 85 -12.52 25.19 1.95
CA GLY A 85 -13.09 26.10 2.97
C GLY A 85 -13.02 25.54 4.39
N HIS A 86 -13.22 24.21 4.56
CA HIS A 86 -13.04 23.56 5.85
C HIS A 86 -11.58 23.59 6.33
N VAL A 87 -10.61 23.34 5.44
CA VAL A 87 -9.19 23.46 5.77
C VAL A 87 -8.86 24.88 6.24
N VAL A 88 -9.22 25.91 5.46
CA VAL A 88 -8.95 27.31 5.80
C VAL A 88 -9.60 27.69 7.12
N THR A 89 -10.86 27.30 7.33
CA THR A 89 -11.59 27.59 8.57
C THR A 89 -10.94 26.97 9.79
N ALA A 90 -10.59 25.69 9.71
CA ALA A 90 -9.96 24.99 10.82
C ALA A 90 -8.56 25.54 11.12
N LEU A 91 -7.78 25.91 10.09
CA LEU A 91 -6.48 26.57 10.25
C LEU A 91 -6.64 27.93 10.97
N LYS A 92 -7.61 28.77 10.56
CA LYS A 92 -7.91 30.06 11.23
C LYS A 92 -8.29 29.88 12.70
N GLN A 93 -8.97 28.77 13.02
CA GLN A 93 -9.35 28.41 14.39
C GLN A 93 -8.22 27.76 15.18
N LYS A 94 -7.07 27.45 14.53
CA LYS A 94 -5.96 26.68 15.08
C LYS A 94 -6.37 25.28 15.56
N ASP A 95 -7.42 24.72 14.96
CA ASP A 95 -7.83 23.33 15.16
C ASP A 95 -7.07 22.43 14.19
N TRP A 96 -5.83 22.11 14.57
CA TRP A 96 -4.90 21.36 13.73
C TRP A 96 -5.39 19.96 13.38
N PRO A 97 -5.97 19.17 14.31
CA PRO A 97 -6.55 17.87 13.99
C PRO A 97 -7.62 17.94 12.90
N THR A 98 -8.58 18.87 13.04
CA THR A 98 -9.64 19.08 12.04
C THR A 98 -9.09 19.58 10.71
N ALA A 99 -8.12 20.50 10.73
CA ALA A 99 -7.47 21.00 9.52
C ALA A 99 -6.77 19.87 8.75
N VAL A 100 -6.05 18.98 9.46
CA VAL A 100 -5.34 17.85 8.85
C VAL A 100 -6.31 16.81 8.29
N TYR A 101 -7.38 16.48 9.00
CA TYR A 101 -8.42 15.59 8.48
C TYR A 101 -9.09 16.18 7.23
N ALA A 102 -9.47 17.46 7.27
CA ALA A 102 -10.08 18.14 6.13
C ALA A 102 -9.14 18.22 4.93
N ALA A 103 -7.84 18.43 5.15
CA ALA A 103 -6.83 18.37 4.10
C ALA A 103 -6.71 16.98 3.48
N GLY A 104 -6.84 15.91 4.26
CA GLY A 104 -6.94 14.55 3.76
C GLY A 104 -8.12 14.36 2.82
N VAL A 105 -9.32 14.78 3.22
CA VAL A 105 -10.53 14.71 2.37
C VAL A 105 -10.39 15.58 1.12
N LEU A 106 -9.86 16.78 1.26
CA LEU A 106 -9.54 17.67 0.14
C LEU A 106 -8.62 17.00 -0.87
N SER A 107 -7.55 16.32 -0.38
CA SER A 107 -6.59 15.64 -1.25
C SER A 107 -7.27 14.60 -2.15
N HIS A 108 -8.23 13.85 -1.62
CA HIS A 108 -8.97 12.84 -2.36
C HIS A 108 -9.75 13.46 -3.53
N TYR A 109 -10.73 14.31 -3.24
CA TYR A 109 -11.56 14.93 -4.29
C TYR A 109 -10.77 15.78 -5.30
N LEU A 110 -9.61 16.30 -4.90
CA LEU A 110 -8.74 17.08 -5.77
C LEU A 110 -7.91 16.19 -6.72
N THR A 111 -7.51 15.01 -6.25
CA THR A 111 -6.63 14.13 -7.03
C THR A 111 -7.38 13.12 -7.90
N ASP A 112 -8.62 12.78 -7.59
CA ASP A 112 -9.43 11.88 -8.41
C ASP A 112 -9.62 12.37 -9.86
N PRO A 113 -10.01 13.63 -10.12
CA PRO A 113 -10.10 14.14 -11.48
C PRO A 113 -8.77 14.16 -12.26
N LEU A 114 -7.65 13.90 -11.58
CA LEU A 114 -6.33 13.74 -12.21
C LEU A 114 -6.02 12.28 -12.58
N HIS A 115 -6.91 11.33 -12.26
CA HIS A 115 -6.87 9.97 -12.77
C HIS A 115 -7.71 9.86 -14.05
N PRO A 116 -7.17 9.31 -15.16
CA PRO A 116 -7.90 9.27 -16.44
C PRO A 116 -9.29 8.64 -16.35
N PHE A 117 -9.46 7.58 -15.57
CA PHE A 117 -10.73 6.85 -15.45
C PHE A 117 -11.81 7.59 -14.64
N HIS A 118 -11.46 8.63 -13.91
CA HIS A 118 -12.43 9.55 -13.30
C HIS A 118 -12.87 10.68 -14.23
N THR A 119 -12.45 10.67 -15.50
CA THR A 119 -12.70 11.76 -16.47
C THR A 119 -13.52 11.34 -17.68
N GLY A 120 -14.03 10.13 -17.70
CA GLY A 120 -14.85 9.58 -18.77
C GLY A 120 -15.49 8.28 -18.34
N GLN A 121 -16.39 7.75 -19.18
CA GLN A 121 -17.10 6.51 -18.91
C GLN A 121 -17.19 5.67 -20.19
N SER A 122 -16.70 4.43 -20.15
CA SER A 122 -16.84 3.48 -21.24
C SER A 122 -16.85 2.03 -20.74
N GLN A 123 -17.35 1.08 -21.56
CA GLN A 123 -17.29 -0.32 -21.20
C GLN A 123 -15.85 -0.83 -21.10
N ALA A 124 -14.98 -0.37 -21.98
CA ALA A 124 -13.57 -0.79 -21.98
C ALA A 124 -12.82 -0.34 -20.72
N GLU A 125 -13.18 0.82 -20.17
CA GLU A 125 -12.67 1.31 -18.90
C GLU A 125 -13.26 0.52 -17.74
N ASN A 126 -14.59 0.34 -17.68
CA ASN A 126 -15.25 -0.45 -16.64
C ASN A 126 -14.67 -1.88 -16.49
N ASP A 127 -14.29 -2.51 -17.61
CA ASP A 127 -13.71 -3.85 -17.61
C ASP A 127 -12.37 -3.94 -16.87
N ILE A 128 -11.65 -2.80 -16.72
CA ILE A 128 -10.28 -2.77 -16.20
C ILE A 128 -10.03 -1.76 -15.08
N HIS A 129 -10.98 -0.88 -14.76
CA HIS A 129 -10.79 0.26 -13.84
C HIS A 129 -10.13 -0.17 -12.53
N ARG A 130 -10.77 -1.04 -11.77
CA ARG A 130 -10.24 -1.53 -10.49
C ARG A 130 -8.88 -2.22 -10.61
N ALA A 131 -8.66 -2.94 -11.71
CA ALA A 131 -7.39 -3.62 -11.95
C ALA A 131 -6.25 -2.62 -12.20
N VAL A 132 -6.52 -1.53 -12.93
CA VAL A 132 -5.57 -0.44 -13.16
C VAL A 132 -5.24 0.28 -11.85
N GLU A 133 -6.23 0.63 -11.03
CA GLU A 133 -6.02 1.26 -9.73
C GLU A 133 -5.17 0.38 -8.80
N TRP A 134 -5.47 -0.91 -8.74
CA TRP A 134 -4.67 -1.87 -7.96
C TRP A 134 -3.24 -1.95 -8.49
N SER A 135 -3.04 -1.98 -9.81
CA SER A 135 -1.72 -1.99 -10.45
C SER A 135 -0.93 -0.70 -10.13
N ILE A 136 -1.57 0.46 -10.19
CA ILE A 136 -0.98 1.76 -9.82
C ILE A 136 -0.57 1.76 -8.34
N ASN A 137 -1.46 1.31 -7.45
CA ASN A 137 -1.14 1.25 -6.03
C ASN A 137 0.07 0.35 -5.74
N ARG A 138 0.15 -0.80 -6.40
CA ARG A 138 1.27 -1.76 -6.25
C ARG A 138 2.57 -1.26 -6.89
N ALA A 139 2.49 -0.52 -7.98
CA ALA A 139 3.64 0.05 -8.69
C ALA A 139 4.05 1.44 -8.18
N TYR A 140 3.31 2.05 -7.23
CA TYR A 140 3.42 3.47 -6.92
C TYR A 140 4.84 3.95 -6.65
N ASP A 141 5.61 3.24 -5.83
CA ASP A 141 6.97 3.65 -5.46
C ASP A 141 7.92 3.64 -6.67
N THR A 142 7.72 2.71 -7.61
CA THR A 142 8.45 2.67 -8.88
C THR A 142 8.02 3.80 -9.80
N LEU A 143 6.73 4.07 -9.89
CA LEU A 143 6.16 5.18 -10.68
C LEU A 143 6.61 6.53 -10.11
N TRP A 144 6.67 6.68 -8.79
CA TRP A 144 7.19 7.90 -8.15
C TRP A 144 8.67 8.15 -8.47
N LYS A 145 9.50 7.08 -8.45
CA LYS A 145 10.90 7.18 -8.86
C LYS A 145 11.02 7.54 -10.34
N LEU A 146 10.17 6.97 -11.20
CA LEU A 146 10.12 7.32 -12.62
C LEU A 146 9.72 8.79 -12.81
N ALA A 147 8.70 9.27 -12.09
CA ALA A 147 8.26 10.66 -12.14
C ALA A 147 9.39 11.66 -11.85
N ALA A 148 10.28 11.32 -10.91
CA ALA A 148 11.44 12.15 -10.59
C ALA A 148 12.47 12.27 -11.74
N THR A 149 12.40 11.39 -12.75
CA THR A 149 13.25 11.44 -13.96
C THR A 149 12.62 12.18 -15.13
N LEU A 150 11.33 12.52 -14.99
CA LEU A 150 10.56 13.22 -16.04
C LEU A 150 10.59 14.74 -15.81
N PRO A 151 10.29 15.54 -16.82
CA PRO A 151 10.10 16.98 -16.62
C PRO A 151 8.99 17.23 -15.59
N PRO A 152 9.19 18.18 -14.65
CA PRO A 152 8.18 18.50 -13.67
C PRO A 152 6.88 18.96 -14.33
N PRO A 153 5.70 18.56 -13.81
CA PRO A 153 4.43 19.01 -14.35
C PRO A 153 4.27 20.53 -14.21
N VAL A 154 3.69 21.15 -15.21
CA VAL A 154 3.34 22.58 -15.15
C VAL A 154 1.92 22.69 -14.58
N VAL A 155 1.81 23.19 -13.36
CA VAL A 155 0.54 23.52 -12.69
C VAL A 155 0.49 25.03 -12.51
N LYS A 156 -0.57 25.66 -12.98
CA LYS A 156 -0.79 27.11 -12.82
C LYS A 156 -2.00 27.33 -11.93
N ILE A 157 -1.86 28.18 -10.95
CA ILE A 157 -2.97 28.71 -10.16
C ILE A 157 -3.15 30.16 -10.58
N GLU A 158 -4.30 30.47 -11.16
CA GLU A 158 -4.65 31.81 -11.56
C GLU A 158 -5.14 32.61 -10.35
N ASP A 159 -4.95 33.93 -10.40
CA ASP A 159 -5.47 34.83 -9.36
C ASP A 159 -6.86 35.34 -9.77
N ALA A 160 -7.85 34.45 -9.63
CA ALA A 160 -9.25 34.69 -9.98
C ALA A 160 -10.16 34.08 -8.89
N ASP A 161 -11.37 34.60 -8.76
CA ASP A 161 -12.32 34.12 -7.73
C ASP A 161 -12.68 32.63 -7.88
N ASN A 162 -12.65 32.11 -9.11
CA ASN A 162 -12.95 30.72 -9.45
C ASN A 162 -11.69 29.86 -9.68
N TRP A 163 -10.52 30.32 -9.22
CA TRP A 163 -9.23 29.66 -9.46
C TRP A 163 -9.22 28.17 -9.15
N LEU A 164 -9.86 27.77 -8.05
CA LEU A 164 -9.84 26.39 -7.58
C LEU A 164 -10.66 25.46 -8.50
N GLU A 165 -11.83 25.95 -8.96
CA GLU A 165 -12.64 25.20 -9.94
C GLU A 165 -11.95 25.09 -11.28
N THR A 166 -11.35 26.19 -11.76
CA THR A 166 -10.55 26.21 -12.97
C THR A 166 -9.41 25.19 -12.89
N LEU A 167 -8.69 25.18 -11.76
CA LEU A 167 -7.59 24.22 -11.52
C LEU A 167 -8.05 22.75 -11.61
N VAL A 168 -9.20 22.43 -11.01
CA VAL A 168 -9.77 21.07 -11.04
C VAL A 168 -10.21 20.71 -12.46
N CYS A 169 -10.88 21.63 -13.16
CA CYS A 169 -11.30 21.43 -14.55
C CYS A 169 -10.11 21.22 -15.51
N ASP A 170 -9.09 22.05 -15.40
CA ASP A 170 -7.87 21.94 -16.21
C ASP A 170 -7.14 20.61 -15.93
N GLY A 171 -7.10 20.21 -14.66
CA GLY A 171 -6.57 18.91 -14.27
C GLY A 171 -7.29 17.75 -14.93
N ALA A 172 -8.63 17.77 -14.90
CA ALA A 172 -9.48 16.77 -15.54
C ALA A 172 -9.30 16.74 -17.07
N VAL A 173 -9.14 17.88 -17.73
CA VAL A 173 -8.84 17.96 -19.17
C VAL A 173 -7.52 17.28 -19.50
N VAL A 174 -6.47 17.54 -18.71
CA VAL A 174 -5.17 16.90 -18.89
C VAL A 174 -5.27 15.38 -18.71
N ALA A 175 -5.93 14.93 -17.63
CA ALA A 175 -6.10 13.50 -17.36
C ALA A 175 -6.94 12.81 -18.44
N ASN A 176 -8.03 13.45 -18.92
CA ASN A 176 -8.85 12.93 -20.01
C ASN A 176 -8.09 12.75 -21.31
N GLY A 177 -7.10 13.60 -21.59
CA GLY A 177 -6.19 13.41 -22.73
C GLY A 177 -5.43 12.09 -22.72
N HIS A 178 -5.37 11.41 -21.59
CA HIS A 178 -4.72 10.12 -21.40
C HIS A 178 -5.69 8.93 -21.25
N TYR A 179 -6.99 9.18 -21.22
CA TYR A 179 -8.03 8.16 -20.98
C TYR A 179 -7.92 6.95 -21.93
N GLU A 180 -7.99 7.19 -23.23
CA GLU A 180 -7.90 6.13 -24.24
C GLU A 180 -6.52 5.45 -24.26
N ARG A 181 -5.46 6.25 -24.00
CA ARG A 181 -4.10 5.71 -23.98
C ARG A 181 -3.90 4.75 -22.81
N LEU A 182 -4.44 5.06 -21.62
CA LEU A 182 -4.33 4.17 -20.46
C LEU A 182 -5.08 2.86 -20.72
N ILE A 183 -6.29 2.91 -21.32
CA ILE A 183 -7.03 1.71 -21.73
C ILE A 183 -6.19 0.87 -22.70
N ALA A 184 -5.60 1.50 -23.72
CA ALA A 184 -4.86 0.81 -24.76
C ALA A 184 -3.53 0.17 -24.28
N HIS A 185 -2.93 0.73 -23.23
CA HIS A 185 -1.61 0.34 -22.72
C HIS A 185 -1.67 -0.43 -21.40
N TYR A 186 -2.85 -0.91 -21.00
CA TYR A 186 -3.02 -1.80 -19.87
C TYR A 186 -3.29 -3.25 -20.31
N ASP A 187 -2.46 -4.16 -19.86
CA ASP A 187 -2.61 -5.61 -20.09
C ASP A 187 -3.22 -6.28 -18.86
N PHE A 188 -4.53 -6.53 -18.90
CA PHE A 188 -5.25 -7.14 -17.79
C PHE A 188 -4.78 -8.56 -17.50
N THR A 189 -4.41 -9.34 -18.54
CA THR A 189 -3.92 -10.71 -18.38
C THR A 189 -2.63 -10.78 -17.57
N ARG A 190 -1.75 -9.80 -17.77
CA ARG A 190 -0.53 -9.68 -16.95
C ARG A 190 -0.83 -9.07 -15.58
N GLY A 191 -1.70 -8.06 -15.54
CA GLY A 191 -2.04 -7.32 -14.32
C GLY A 191 -2.74 -8.16 -13.26
N VAL A 192 -3.57 -9.15 -13.65
CA VAL A 192 -4.23 -10.03 -12.68
C VAL A 192 -3.22 -10.96 -11.98
N VAL A 193 -2.13 -11.33 -12.63
CA VAL A 193 -1.06 -12.19 -12.08
C VAL A 193 -0.05 -11.37 -11.28
N ASP A 194 0.46 -10.30 -11.90
CA ASP A 194 1.42 -9.36 -11.33
C ASP A 194 0.95 -7.93 -11.63
N PRO A 195 0.30 -7.26 -10.68
CA PRO A 195 -0.35 -5.98 -10.91
C PRO A 195 0.55 -4.92 -11.57
N PRO A 196 1.81 -4.70 -11.13
CA PRO A 196 2.70 -3.77 -11.81
C PRO A 196 2.96 -4.11 -13.29
N ALA A 197 2.99 -5.40 -13.64
CA ALA A 197 3.26 -5.85 -15.00
C ALA A 197 2.10 -5.59 -15.98
N GLY A 198 0.91 -5.26 -15.47
CA GLY A 198 -0.22 -4.82 -16.29
C GLY A 198 0.02 -3.46 -16.95
N LEU A 199 0.85 -2.60 -16.35
CA LEU A 199 1.22 -1.30 -16.89
C LEU A 199 2.47 -1.47 -17.80
N ASP A 200 2.33 -1.26 -19.10
CA ASP A 200 3.49 -1.22 -19.99
C ASP A 200 4.29 0.09 -19.81
N THR A 201 5.38 0.25 -20.52
CA THR A 201 6.25 1.43 -20.40
C THR A 201 5.56 2.75 -20.73
N VAL A 202 4.56 2.75 -21.60
CA VAL A 202 3.77 3.94 -21.95
C VAL A 202 2.81 4.28 -20.81
N ALA A 203 2.08 3.29 -20.31
CA ALA A 203 1.19 3.46 -19.17
C ALA A 203 1.95 3.88 -17.90
N GLN A 204 3.11 3.26 -17.61
CA GLN A 204 3.95 3.65 -16.47
C GLN A 204 4.37 5.11 -16.55
N ARG A 205 4.85 5.57 -17.70
CA ARG A 205 5.27 6.96 -17.90
C ARG A 205 4.11 7.94 -17.73
N LEU A 206 2.98 7.65 -18.36
CA LEU A 206 1.75 8.43 -18.28
C LEU A 206 1.28 8.57 -16.83
N VAL A 207 1.17 7.44 -16.11
CA VAL A 207 0.74 7.43 -14.70
C VAL A 207 1.75 8.14 -13.81
N ALA A 208 3.06 7.99 -14.05
CA ALA A 208 4.08 8.70 -13.29
C ALA A 208 3.96 10.23 -13.44
N GLU A 209 3.69 10.73 -14.65
CA GLU A 209 3.45 12.16 -14.91
C GLU A 209 2.21 12.67 -14.15
N LEU A 210 1.12 11.88 -14.13
CA LEU A 210 -0.12 12.24 -13.43
C LEU A 210 0.01 12.17 -11.91
N ILE A 211 0.72 11.19 -11.36
CA ILE A 211 1.03 11.11 -9.92
C ILE A 211 1.82 12.34 -9.47
N ALA A 212 2.86 12.73 -10.21
CA ALA A 212 3.63 13.94 -9.90
C ALA A 212 2.76 15.20 -9.96
N ARG A 213 1.87 15.30 -10.97
CA ARG A 213 0.92 16.40 -11.08
C ARG A 213 -0.05 16.43 -9.90
N ALA A 214 -0.61 15.29 -9.51
CA ALA A 214 -1.57 15.18 -8.42
C ALA A 214 -0.94 15.62 -7.08
N ALA A 215 0.23 15.11 -6.76
CA ALA A 215 0.95 15.50 -5.55
C ALA A 215 1.32 16.99 -5.54
N MET A 216 1.81 17.52 -6.66
CA MET A 216 2.14 18.95 -6.79
C MET A 216 0.88 19.81 -6.65
N THR A 217 -0.21 19.47 -7.35
CA THR A 217 -1.47 20.22 -7.28
C THR A 217 -2.01 20.28 -5.85
N PHE A 218 -2.02 19.14 -5.15
CA PHE A 218 -2.46 19.12 -3.75
C PHE A 218 -1.56 19.98 -2.86
N GLY A 219 -0.24 19.87 -2.98
CA GLY A 219 0.68 20.68 -2.19
C GLY A 219 0.50 22.19 -2.43
N MET A 220 0.31 22.61 -3.68
CA MET A 220 0.06 24.02 -4.02
C MET A 220 -1.29 24.55 -3.47
N VAL A 221 -2.35 23.74 -3.55
CA VAL A 221 -3.67 24.09 -2.99
C VAL A 221 -3.60 24.17 -1.47
N LEU A 222 -2.91 23.25 -0.84
CA LEU A 222 -2.71 23.26 0.61
C LEU A 222 -1.87 24.46 1.06
N GLN A 223 -0.81 24.81 0.32
CA GLN A 223 -0.03 26.03 0.58
C GLN A 223 -0.92 27.26 0.51
N ARG A 224 -1.73 27.38 -0.54
CA ARG A 224 -2.65 28.52 -0.66
C ARG A 224 -3.68 28.59 0.49
N ALA A 225 -4.15 27.47 0.99
CA ALA A 225 -5.03 27.43 2.17
C ALA A 225 -4.31 27.90 3.44
N ILE A 226 -3.04 27.53 3.60
CA ILE A 226 -2.20 28.02 4.71
C ILE A 226 -1.98 29.53 4.60
N ASP A 227 -1.63 30.02 3.43
CA ASP A 227 -1.40 31.44 3.17
C ASP A 227 -2.68 32.27 3.41
N GLU A 228 -3.84 31.78 2.94
CA GLU A 228 -5.14 32.41 3.16
C GLU A 228 -5.57 32.41 4.63
N ALA A 229 -5.22 31.36 5.36
CA ALA A 229 -5.49 31.30 6.80
C ALA A 229 -4.69 32.34 7.57
N ALA A 230 -3.51 32.73 7.08
CA ALA A 230 -2.62 33.75 7.65
C ALA A 230 -2.30 33.50 9.14
N VAL A 231 -2.08 32.23 9.50
CA VAL A 231 -1.75 31.81 10.86
C VAL A 231 -0.32 31.26 10.92
N THR A 232 0.34 31.47 12.04
CA THR A 232 1.67 30.90 12.28
C THR A 232 1.55 29.41 12.61
N ALA A 233 2.38 28.60 12.00
CA ALA A 233 2.48 27.19 12.33
C ALA A 233 2.89 27.02 13.81
N PRO A 234 2.28 26.08 14.55
CA PRO A 234 2.75 25.77 15.89
C PRO A 234 4.11 25.08 15.81
N GLU A 235 4.97 25.34 16.79
CA GLU A 235 6.18 24.52 16.95
C GLU A 235 5.78 23.07 17.30
N VAL A 236 6.20 22.14 16.49
CA VAL A 236 5.90 20.71 16.64
C VAL A 236 7.18 19.92 16.53
N ASP A 237 7.56 19.28 17.62
CA ASP A 237 8.63 18.28 17.61
C ASP A 237 8.07 16.93 17.13
N LEU A 238 8.53 16.52 15.95
CA LEU A 238 8.34 15.15 15.47
C LEU A 238 9.36 14.24 16.15
N THR A 239 8.96 13.67 17.29
CA THR A 239 9.78 12.71 18.02
C THR A 239 9.40 11.27 17.65
N LEU A 240 10.27 10.31 17.99
CA LEU A 240 9.95 8.88 17.87
C LEU A 240 8.67 8.53 18.64
N ASP A 241 8.43 9.14 19.81
CA ASP A 241 7.21 8.92 20.60
C ASP A 241 5.96 9.39 19.86
N THR A 242 6.05 10.48 19.11
CA THR A 242 4.95 10.95 18.23
C THR A 242 4.63 9.92 17.16
N VAL A 243 5.66 9.35 16.50
CA VAL A 243 5.47 8.28 15.50
C VAL A 243 4.87 7.04 16.15
N LEU A 244 5.38 6.63 17.31
CA LEU A 244 4.86 5.48 18.04
C LEU A 244 3.41 5.68 18.48
N ALA A 245 3.02 6.90 18.83
CA ALA A 245 1.62 7.22 19.14
C ALA A 245 0.69 7.00 17.94
N THR A 246 1.15 7.34 16.73
CA THR A 246 0.37 7.07 15.49
C THR A 246 0.36 5.59 15.10
N LEU A 247 1.34 4.79 15.55
CA LEU A 247 1.47 3.36 15.24
C LEU A 247 0.70 2.44 16.22
N LYS A 248 0.19 2.96 17.33
CA LYS A 248 -0.44 2.19 18.44
C LYS A 248 -1.75 1.46 18.07
N VAL A 249 -2.04 1.24 16.79
CA VAL A 249 -3.19 0.44 16.36
C VAL A 249 -2.70 -0.91 15.83
N PRO A 250 -2.72 -1.99 16.66
CA PRO A 250 -2.17 -3.31 16.32
C PRO A 250 -2.77 -3.97 15.08
N LEU A 251 -3.98 -3.60 14.70
CA LEU A 251 -4.73 -4.18 13.57
C LEU A 251 -4.23 -3.75 12.18
N ARG A 252 -3.36 -2.75 12.08
CA ARG A 252 -3.08 -2.10 10.78
C ARG A 252 -2.24 -2.92 9.81
N VAL A 253 -1.28 -3.71 10.29
CA VAL A 253 -0.46 -4.58 9.40
C VAL A 253 -1.29 -5.74 8.85
N LEU A 254 -2.12 -6.34 9.71
CA LEU A 254 -3.05 -7.39 9.29
C LEU A 254 -4.09 -6.87 8.29
N GLN A 255 -4.59 -5.64 8.49
CA GLN A 255 -5.52 -4.98 7.57
C GLN A 255 -4.93 -4.72 6.18
N LYS A 256 -3.62 -4.40 6.07
CA LYS A 256 -2.96 -4.21 4.76
C LYS A 256 -2.96 -5.49 3.93
N SER A 257 -2.59 -6.62 4.54
CA SER A 257 -2.58 -7.91 3.82
C SER A 257 -3.99 -8.41 3.49
N LEU A 258 -4.98 -8.13 4.35
CA LEU A 258 -6.38 -8.47 4.08
C LEU A 258 -6.98 -7.60 2.98
N ALA A 259 -6.66 -6.30 2.93
CA ALA A 259 -7.09 -5.40 1.87
C ALA A 259 -6.51 -5.80 0.51
N ASP A 260 -5.20 -6.06 0.44
CA ASP A 260 -4.54 -6.52 -0.79
C ASP A 260 -5.11 -7.86 -1.28
N ALA A 261 -5.42 -8.80 -0.36
CA ALA A 261 -6.09 -10.05 -0.69
C ALA A 261 -7.54 -9.85 -1.15
N ALA A 262 -8.24 -8.83 -0.66
CA ALA A 262 -9.59 -8.48 -1.11
C ALA A 262 -9.57 -7.87 -2.51
N ASP A 263 -8.64 -6.94 -2.78
CA ASP A 263 -8.43 -6.35 -4.10
C ASP A 263 -8.06 -7.42 -5.13
N ARG A 264 -7.13 -8.30 -4.80
CA ARG A 264 -6.76 -9.44 -5.66
C ARG A 264 -7.98 -10.26 -6.04
N ARG A 265 -8.79 -10.70 -5.06
CA ARG A 265 -9.99 -11.51 -5.33
C ARG A 265 -11.05 -10.76 -6.14
N ALA A 266 -11.18 -9.44 -5.94
CA ALA A 266 -12.09 -8.63 -6.75
C ALA A 266 -11.63 -8.58 -8.21
N VAL A 267 -10.36 -8.30 -8.43
CA VAL A 267 -9.74 -8.22 -9.77
C VAL A 267 -9.77 -9.60 -10.47
N GLU A 268 -9.49 -10.70 -9.75
CA GLU A 268 -9.59 -12.06 -10.28
C GLU A 268 -11.01 -12.36 -10.77
N ARG A 269 -12.05 -12.05 -9.98
CA ARG A 269 -13.46 -12.24 -10.40
C ARG A 269 -13.85 -11.40 -11.61
N MET A 270 -13.37 -10.16 -11.69
CA MET A 270 -13.60 -9.31 -12.87
C MET A 270 -12.92 -9.90 -14.11
N TYR A 271 -11.70 -10.40 -13.97
CA TYR A 271 -10.97 -11.05 -15.06
C TYR A 271 -11.68 -12.32 -15.54
N ASP A 272 -12.12 -13.20 -14.63
CA ASP A 272 -12.85 -14.43 -14.96
C ASP A 272 -14.16 -14.10 -15.68
N GLU A 273 -14.90 -13.09 -15.22
CA GLU A 273 -16.12 -12.64 -15.89
C GLU A 273 -15.83 -12.11 -17.30
N LEU A 274 -14.79 -11.27 -17.44
CA LEU A 274 -14.39 -10.74 -18.73
C LEU A 274 -14.01 -11.86 -19.71
N GLN A 275 -13.28 -12.88 -19.26
CA GLN A 275 -12.94 -14.04 -20.10
C GLN A 275 -14.17 -14.86 -20.51
N ALA A 276 -15.13 -15.00 -19.61
CA ALA A 276 -16.35 -15.81 -19.85
C ALA A 276 -17.38 -15.07 -20.72
N THR A 277 -17.55 -13.76 -20.56
CA THR A 277 -18.68 -13.01 -21.14
C THR A 277 -18.27 -11.90 -22.12
N GLY A 278 -16.97 -11.55 -22.14
CA GLY A 278 -16.43 -10.43 -22.94
C GLY A 278 -16.62 -9.05 -22.30
N LYS A 279 -17.21 -8.94 -21.11
CA LYS A 279 -17.42 -7.67 -20.39
C LYS A 279 -17.56 -7.94 -18.89
N VAL A 280 -17.31 -6.92 -18.06
CA VAL A 280 -17.54 -6.94 -16.61
C VAL A 280 -18.84 -6.21 -16.29
N GLU A 281 -19.80 -6.89 -15.68
CA GLU A 281 -21.07 -6.34 -15.22
C GLU A 281 -21.46 -6.80 -13.82
N ALA A 282 -21.39 -8.12 -13.57
CA ALA A 282 -21.82 -8.71 -12.29
C ALA A 282 -20.81 -8.40 -11.16
N ASN A 283 -19.52 -8.39 -11.49
CA ASN A 283 -18.43 -8.12 -10.54
C ASN A 283 -17.91 -6.67 -10.60
N LEU A 284 -18.66 -5.77 -11.21
CA LEU A 284 -18.32 -4.35 -11.20
C LEU A 284 -18.33 -3.82 -9.74
N PRO A 285 -17.31 -3.12 -9.26
CA PRO A 285 -17.27 -2.52 -7.93
C PRO A 285 -18.45 -1.59 -7.64
N GLU A 286 -18.73 -1.33 -6.37
CA GLU A 286 -19.89 -0.52 -5.94
C GLU A 286 -19.80 0.92 -6.45
N ASP A 287 -18.61 1.51 -6.38
CA ASP A 287 -18.27 2.86 -6.85
C ASP A 287 -18.48 2.99 -8.36
N ASP A 288 -17.85 2.12 -9.16
CA ASP A 288 -18.00 2.10 -10.62
C ASP A 288 -19.47 1.89 -11.04
N ARG A 289 -20.18 1.02 -10.34
CA ARG A 289 -21.61 0.76 -10.60
C ARG A 289 -22.47 1.99 -10.33
N ALA A 290 -22.18 2.70 -9.22
CA ALA A 290 -22.92 3.90 -8.86
C ALA A 290 -22.66 5.05 -9.83
N VAL A 291 -21.40 5.27 -10.23
CA VAL A 291 -21.03 6.27 -11.24
C VAL A 291 -21.68 5.95 -12.59
N ARG A 292 -21.57 4.71 -13.04
CA ARG A 292 -22.20 4.24 -14.30
C ARG A 292 -23.71 4.45 -14.31
N ALA A 293 -24.39 4.14 -13.20
CA ALA A 293 -25.83 4.32 -13.09
C ALA A 293 -26.22 5.82 -13.18
N ALA A 294 -25.53 6.67 -12.42
CA ALA A 294 -25.75 8.12 -12.44
C ALA A 294 -25.46 8.71 -13.84
N HIS A 295 -24.40 8.26 -14.49
CA HIS A 295 -24.05 8.70 -15.85
C HIS A 295 -25.12 8.29 -16.88
N ALA A 296 -25.62 7.06 -16.79
CA ALA A 296 -26.69 6.56 -17.66
C ALA A 296 -27.97 7.40 -17.51
N GLU A 297 -28.36 7.76 -16.30
CA GLU A 297 -29.54 8.56 -16.00
C GLU A 297 -29.37 10.02 -16.42
N GLU A 298 -28.26 10.64 -16.10
CA GLU A 298 -28.08 12.07 -16.21
C GLU A 298 -27.50 12.52 -17.56
N VAL A 299 -26.74 11.66 -18.24
CA VAL A 299 -26.05 11.97 -19.51
C VAL A 299 -26.68 11.22 -20.66
N LEU A 300 -26.63 9.85 -20.64
CA LEU A 300 -27.08 9.06 -21.78
C LEU A 300 -28.58 9.20 -22.03
N ALA A 301 -29.42 9.27 -20.99
CA ALA A 301 -30.86 9.51 -21.15
C ALA A 301 -31.18 10.84 -21.82
N LYS A 302 -30.40 11.90 -21.52
CA LYS A 302 -30.56 13.21 -22.18
C LYS A 302 -30.10 13.20 -23.63
N ILE A 303 -28.98 12.52 -23.91
CA ILE A 303 -28.48 12.35 -25.31
C ILE A 303 -29.51 11.59 -26.13
N ALA A 304 -30.14 10.52 -25.58
CA ALA A 304 -31.18 9.76 -26.26
C ALA A 304 -32.45 10.56 -26.56
N GLN A 305 -32.73 11.64 -25.83
CA GLN A 305 -33.87 12.52 -26.02
C GLN A 305 -33.60 13.67 -27.05
N LEU A 306 -32.34 13.88 -27.40
CA LEU A 306 -32.01 14.85 -28.44
C LEU A 306 -32.57 14.35 -29.79
N PRO A 307 -33.30 15.19 -30.57
CA PRO A 307 -33.74 14.81 -31.88
C PRO A 307 -32.52 14.42 -32.72
N SER A 308 -32.57 13.21 -33.30
CA SER A 308 -31.49 12.70 -34.17
C SER A 308 -31.04 13.82 -35.07
N ALA A 309 -29.84 14.34 -34.83
CA ALA A 309 -29.24 15.28 -35.75
C ALA A 309 -29.21 14.59 -37.10
N LYS A 310 -29.96 15.11 -38.10
CA LYS A 310 -29.94 14.61 -39.45
C LYS A 310 -28.49 14.42 -39.81
N ALA A 311 -28.10 13.17 -40.07
CA ALA A 311 -26.76 12.82 -40.49
C ALA A 311 -26.39 13.76 -41.63
N PHE A 312 -25.46 14.67 -41.40
CA PHE A 312 -24.84 15.42 -42.47
C PHE A 312 -24.17 14.39 -43.37
N PRO A 313 -24.48 14.36 -44.67
CA PRO A 313 -23.81 13.44 -45.59
C PRO A 313 -22.37 13.92 -45.77
N TYR A 314 -21.48 13.51 -44.91
CA TYR A 314 -20.05 13.68 -45.14
C TYR A 314 -19.59 12.52 -46.00
N GLN A 315 -19.57 12.79 -47.34
CA GLN A 315 -19.03 11.84 -48.30
C GLN A 315 -17.49 11.85 -48.15
N GLY A 316 -16.90 10.70 -47.81
CA GLY A 316 -15.54 10.39 -48.21
C GLY A 316 -14.46 10.30 -47.13
N VAL A 317 -14.78 10.25 -45.83
CA VAL A 317 -13.77 9.86 -44.82
C VAL A 317 -14.33 8.65 -44.06
N THR A 318 -13.59 7.55 -44.08
CA THR A 318 -13.86 6.41 -43.21
C THR A 318 -13.91 6.95 -41.79
N PRO A 319 -14.97 6.69 -40.98
CA PRO A 319 -15.01 7.14 -39.60
C PRO A 319 -13.75 6.66 -38.89
N PRO A 320 -13.11 7.49 -38.07
CA PRO A 320 -11.99 7.01 -37.28
C PRO A 320 -12.50 5.86 -36.41
N GLU A 321 -11.71 4.78 -36.38
CA GLU A 321 -11.97 3.59 -35.58
C GLU A 321 -12.43 4.00 -34.16
N THR A 322 -13.58 3.54 -33.72
CA THR A 322 -14.09 3.84 -32.38
C THR A 322 -13.13 3.30 -31.33
N SER A 323 -13.13 3.89 -30.16
CA SER A 323 -12.32 3.41 -29.02
C SER A 323 -12.59 1.93 -28.70
N VAL A 324 -13.83 1.47 -28.87
CA VAL A 324 -14.24 0.08 -28.69
C VAL A 324 -13.62 -0.84 -29.74
N GLU A 325 -13.67 -0.44 -31.01
CA GLU A 325 -13.08 -1.22 -32.12
C GLU A 325 -11.55 -1.29 -32.00
N ARG A 326 -10.91 -0.17 -31.62
CA ARG A 326 -9.47 -0.13 -31.37
C ARG A 326 -9.07 -1.00 -30.20
N ALA A 327 -9.82 -0.94 -29.08
CA ALA A 327 -9.58 -1.78 -27.93
C ALA A 327 -9.78 -3.27 -28.25
N ALA A 328 -10.81 -3.62 -29.03
CA ALA A 328 -11.05 -4.98 -29.50
C ALA A 328 -9.92 -5.49 -30.39
N ARG A 329 -9.45 -4.66 -31.32
CA ARG A 329 -8.33 -5.00 -32.23
C ARG A 329 -7.03 -5.20 -31.45
N LEU A 330 -6.72 -4.30 -30.50
CA LEU A 330 -5.52 -4.41 -29.66
C LEU A 330 -5.58 -5.63 -28.73
N ARG A 331 -6.76 -5.97 -28.21
CA ARG A 331 -6.96 -7.19 -27.41
C ARG A 331 -6.69 -8.44 -28.27
N GLU A 332 -7.18 -8.47 -29.51
CA GLU A 332 -6.96 -9.60 -30.40
C GLU A 332 -5.48 -9.70 -30.86
N GLU A 333 -4.81 -8.58 -31.10
CA GLU A 333 -3.38 -8.55 -31.39
C GLU A 333 -2.55 -9.03 -30.18
N ASN A 334 -2.87 -8.59 -28.97
CA ASN A 334 -2.20 -9.02 -27.75
C ASN A 334 -2.46 -10.51 -27.47
N ARG A 335 -3.69 -10.98 -27.69
CA ARG A 335 -4.03 -12.41 -27.58
C ARG A 335 -3.24 -13.25 -28.57
N LYS A 336 -3.10 -12.81 -29.82
CA LYS A 336 -2.26 -13.51 -30.81
C LYS A 336 -0.80 -13.56 -30.38
N ARG A 337 -0.24 -12.44 -29.93
CA ARG A 337 1.15 -12.39 -29.40
C ARG A 337 1.35 -13.32 -28.21
N ALA A 338 0.40 -13.33 -27.28
CA ALA A 338 0.47 -14.22 -26.11
C ALA A 338 0.42 -15.69 -26.51
N LEU A 339 -0.43 -16.06 -27.49
CA LEU A 339 -0.49 -17.42 -28.01
C LEU A 339 0.79 -17.81 -28.75
N GLU A 340 1.36 -16.91 -29.55
CA GLU A 340 2.64 -17.13 -30.26
C GLU A 340 3.79 -17.30 -29.27
N GLU A 341 3.84 -16.47 -28.22
CA GLU A 341 4.86 -16.58 -27.17
C GLU A 341 4.70 -17.86 -26.35
N ALA A 342 3.47 -18.25 -26.00
CA ALA A 342 3.19 -19.52 -25.34
C ALA A 342 3.59 -20.70 -26.21
N ALA A 343 3.26 -20.68 -27.51
CA ALA A 343 3.66 -21.71 -28.47
C ALA A 343 5.18 -21.80 -28.59
N ARG A 344 5.90 -20.66 -28.61
CA ARG A 344 7.35 -20.61 -28.64
C ARG A 344 7.95 -21.23 -27.37
N ARG A 345 7.42 -20.88 -26.18
CA ARG A 345 7.88 -21.47 -24.90
C ARG A 345 7.66 -22.98 -24.85
N VAL A 346 6.52 -23.46 -25.35
CA VAL A 346 6.24 -24.90 -25.44
C VAL A 346 7.23 -25.59 -26.39
N ALA A 347 7.53 -24.98 -27.53
CA ALA A 347 8.51 -25.50 -28.50
C ALA A 347 9.94 -25.52 -27.92
N GLU A 348 10.35 -24.47 -27.22
CA GLU A 348 11.65 -24.41 -26.53
C GLU A 348 11.75 -25.45 -25.40
N GLN A 349 10.68 -25.66 -24.62
CA GLN A 349 10.64 -26.71 -23.60
C GLN A 349 10.64 -28.12 -24.21
N ALA A 350 9.95 -28.32 -25.32
CA ALA A 350 9.96 -29.58 -26.06
C ALA A 350 11.37 -29.89 -26.63
N ALA A 351 12.03 -28.87 -27.17
CA ALA A 351 13.43 -29.00 -27.67
C ALA A 351 14.43 -29.31 -26.52
N ALA A 352 14.27 -28.62 -25.38
CA ALA A 352 15.08 -28.88 -24.20
C ALA A 352 14.86 -30.30 -23.62
N ARG A 353 13.60 -30.80 -23.62
CA ARG A 353 13.28 -32.19 -23.24
C ARG A 353 13.82 -33.22 -24.24
N ALA A 354 13.83 -32.91 -25.52
CA ALA A 354 14.41 -33.78 -26.53
C ALA A 354 15.94 -33.88 -26.40
N ALA A 355 16.61 -32.81 -26.01
CA ALA A 355 18.06 -32.75 -25.77
C ALA A 355 18.52 -33.46 -24.48
N SER A 356 17.60 -33.71 -23.54
CA SER A 356 17.92 -34.27 -22.19
C SER A 356 17.57 -35.75 -21.99
N LYS A 357 17.29 -36.52 -23.07
CA LYS A 357 16.94 -37.94 -22.95
C LYS A 357 18.19 -38.85 -23.01
N PRO A 358 18.60 -39.51 -21.91
CA PRO A 358 19.37 -40.75 -21.98
C PRO A 358 18.42 -41.95 -22.13
N ALA A 359 18.89 -42.97 -22.87
CA ALA A 359 18.13 -44.17 -23.19
C ALA A 359 17.95 -45.11 -21.99
N THR A 360 16.72 -45.48 -21.74
CA THR A 360 16.02 -46.64 -21.19
C THR A 360 16.66 -47.63 -20.21
N PRO A 361 15.90 -48.53 -19.53
CA PRO A 361 14.87 -49.42 -20.02
C PRO A 361 13.57 -49.57 -19.18
N VAL A 362 12.61 -50.22 -19.79
CA VAL A 362 11.24 -50.54 -19.36
C VAL A 362 11.19 -51.40 -18.10
N ALA A 363 10.32 -51.05 -17.15
CA ALA A 363 9.68 -52.00 -16.24
C ALA A 363 8.30 -51.49 -15.76
N SER A 364 7.41 -52.42 -15.76
CA SER A 364 6.01 -52.54 -15.47
C SER A 364 5.38 -51.68 -14.36
N VAL A 365 4.13 -51.29 -14.65
CA VAL A 365 3.10 -50.59 -13.83
C VAL A 365 2.55 -51.52 -12.74
N PRO A 366 2.20 -51.03 -11.56
CA PRO A 366 0.90 -51.37 -10.95
C PRO A 366 0.03 -50.15 -10.58
N ALA A 367 -1.25 -50.49 -10.49
CA ALA A 367 -2.41 -49.64 -10.45
C ALA A 367 -2.55 -48.66 -9.27
N VAL A 368 -3.24 -47.56 -9.55
CA VAL A 368 -3.62 -46.46 -8.62
C VAL A 368 -4.92 -46.83 -7.92
N PRO A 369 -5.08 -46.58 -6.62
CA PRO A 369 -6.40 -46.46 -5.98
C PRO A 369 -6.82 -45.01 -5.86
N LYS A 370 -8.12 -44.80 -6.05
CA LYS A 370 -8.91 -43.59 -6.06
C LYS A 370 -9.02 -42.95 -4.66
N PRO A 371 -8.93 -41.63 -4.49
CA PRO A 371 -9.16 -40.97 -3.21
C PRO A 371 -10.66 -40.72 -2.97
N ALA A 372 -11.05 -40.86 -1.71
CA ALA A 372 -12.39 -40.62 -1.19
C ALA A 372 -12.58 -39.12 -0.85
N GLU A 373 -13.82 -38.66 -1.00
CA GLU A 373 -14.30 -37.33 -0.62
C GLU A 373 -14.34 -37.13 0.90
N PRO A 374 -14.10 -35.91 1.40
CA PRO A 374 -14.38 -35.56 2.79
C PRO A 374 -15.79 -34.97 2.94
N PRO A 375 -16.43 -35.17 4.10
CA PRO A 375 -17.78 -34.71 4.36
C PRO A 375 -17.86 -33.24 4.74
N ALA A 376 -19.01 -32.66 4.41
CA ALA A 376 -19.42 -31.31 4.76
C ALA A 376 -19.58 -31.13 6.28
N SER A 377 -19.23 -29.99 6.80
CA SER A 377 -19.60 -29.52 8.13
C SER A 377 -20.24 -28.14 8.05
N GLU A 378 -21.29 -28.07 8.80
CA GLU A 378 -22.34 -27.07 8.86
C GLU A 378 -21.95 -25.73 9.45
N ALA A 379 -22.85 -24.78 9.23
CA ALA A 379 -22.80 -23.36 9.46
C ALA A 379 -23.01 -22.90 10.90
N SER A 380 -22.46 -21.72 11.18
CA SER A 380 -23.10 -20.54 11.82
C SER A 380 -23.49 -20.60 13.30
N PRO A 381 -23.84 -19.50 13.96
CA PRO A 381 -23.65 -18.08 13.72
C PRO A 381 -23.15 -17.32 14.97
N ALA A 382 -22.83 -16.06 14.89
CA ALA A 382 -23.41 -14.98 15.72
C ALA A 382 -22.68 -13.66 15.51
N ALA A 383 -23.49 -12.66 15.23
CA ALA A 383 -23.13 -11.26 15.25
C ALA A 383 -23.05 -10.75 16.69
N GLU A 384 -22.05 -9.96 17.00
CA GLU A 384 -22.13 -9.00 18.11
C GLU A 384 -21.64 -7.64 17.65
N ALA A 385 -22.48 -6.64 17.89
CA ALA A 385 -22.26 -5.25 17.61
C ALA A 385 -21.30 -4.67 18.64
N GLU A 386 -20.18 -4.08 18.20
CA GLU A 386 -19.33 -3.28 19.07
C GLU A 386 -19.59 -1.79 18.89
N SER A 387 -19.79 -1.16 20.03
CA SER A 387 -20.12 0.23 20.25
C SER A 387 -19.03 1.18 19.72
N VAL A 388 -19.47 2.23 19.07
CA VAL A 388 -18.69 3.42 18.69
C VAL A 388 -18.19 4.09 19.98
N VAL A 389 -16.88 3.97 20.25
CA VAL A 389 -16.22 4.73 21.32
C VAL A 389 -15.95 6.15 20.80
N ASP A 390 -16.55 7.12 21.47
CA ASP A 390 -16.38 8.55 21.24
C ASP A 390 -14.90 8.97 21.37
N ARG A 391 -14.29 9.32 20.21
CA ARG A 391 -12.88 9.72 20.10
C ARG A 391 -12.56 11.10 20.63
N THR A 392 -13.57 11.93 20.93
CA THR A 392 -13.41 13.29 21.47
C THR A 392 -12.81 13.27 22.89
N SER A 393 -13.07 12.20 23.64
CA SER A 393 -12.53 12.03 25.00
C SER A 393 -11.07 11.59 25.04
N LEU A 394 -10.54 11.02 23.96
CA LEU A 394 -9.16 10.52 23.89
C LEU A 394 -8.15 11.64 23.66
N VAL A 395 -8.50 12.66 22.89
CA VAL A 395 -7.67 13.85 22.62
C VAL A 395 -7.47 14.66 23.92
N ALA A 396 -8.51 14.81 24.72
CA ALA A 396 -8.42 15.54 26.00
C ALA A 396 -7.54 14.85 27.07
N ARG A 397 -7.31 13.53 26.96
CA ARG A 397 -6.47 12.78 27.89
C ARG A 397 -4.98 12.80 27.53
N LEU A 398 -4.63 13.07 26.28
CA LEU A 398 -3.24 13.10 25.80
C LEU A 398 -2.54 14.42 26.20
N ASP A 399 -3.26 15.54 26.25
CA ASP A 399 -2.71 16.85 26.64
C ASP A 399 -2.32 16.95 28.12
N ALA A 400 -2.81 16.07 28.96
CA ALA A 400 -2.52 16.09 30.41
C ALA A 400 -1.20 15.39 30.79
N HIS A 401 -0.62 14.57 29.91
CA HIS A 401 0.59 13.79 30.21
C HIS A 401 1.90 14.43 29.75
N GLU A 402 1.84 15.47 28.93
CA GLU A 402 3.02 16.10 28.28
C GLU A 402 3.76 17.14 29.16
N ARG A 403 3.25 17.51 30.33
CA ARG A 403 3.84 18.61 31.14
C ARG A 403 4.95 18.22 32.12
N THR A 404 5.46 17.00 32.12
CA THR A 404 6.38 16.55 33.18
C THR A 404 7.72 15.96 32.74
N ARG A 405 8.23 16.17 31.54
CA ARG A 405 9.62 15.75 31.23
C ARG A 405 10.32 16.64 30.21
N SER A 406 10.88 17.73 30.69
CA SER A 406 11.96 18.46 30.01
C SER A 406 13.29 18.05 30.66
N GLY A 407 14.18 17.41 29.91
CA GLY A 407 15.53 17.08 30.32
C GLY A 407 16.40 16.88 29.07
N SER A 408 17.37 17.78 28.89
CA SER A 408 18.31 17.86 27.79
C SER A 408 19.20 16.63 27.64
N VAL A 409 19.42 16.15 26.39
CA VAL A 409 20.38 15.11 26.03
C VAL A 409 21.54 15.74 25.24
N PRO A 410 22.81 15.45 25.57
CA PRO A 410 23.97 15.98 24.86
C PRO A 410 24.25 15.20 23.56
N SER A 411 24.62 15.92 22.50
CA SER A 411 25.11 15.39 21.24
C SER A 411 26.44 14.67 21.43
N ILE A 412 26.58 13.48 20.87
CA ILE A 412 27.86 12.74 20.81
C ILE A 412 28.24 12.58 19.33
N GLU A 413 29.22 13.35 18.89
CA GLU A 413 30.01 13.08 17.69
C GLU A 413 31.10 12.03 18.00
N GLY A 414 31.26 11.02 17.10
CA GLY A 414 32.43 10.15 17.09
C GLY A 414 32.24 8.76 17.68
N ALA A 415 31.41 7.91 17.08
CA ALA A 415 31.40 6.48 17.38
C ALA A 415 32.38 5.72 16.47
N THR A 416 33.49 5.21 17.04
CA THR A 416 34.36 4.20 16.40
C THR A 416 33.53 2.95 16.04
N PRO A 417 33.79 2.28 14.91
CA PRO A 417 33.09 1.05 14.54
C PRO A 417 33.26 -0.01 15.64
N ARG A 418 32.15 -0.47 16.20
CA ARG A 418 32.16 -1.58 17.17
C ARG A 418 32.59 -2.87 16.45
N PRO A 419 33.47 -3.69 17.05
CA PRO A 419 33.86 -4.96 16.45
C PRO A 419 32.63 -5.86 16.25
N ASN A 420 32.62 -6.62 15.15
CA ASN A 420 31.58 -7.59 14.85
C ASN A 420 31.53 -8.66 15.96
N LYS A 421 30.42 -8.73 16.70
CA LYS A 421 30.21 -9.68 17.77
C LYS A 421 28.94 -10.49 17.50
N PHE A 422 29.08 -11.82 17.52
CA PHE A 422 27.96 -12.74 17.50
C PHE A 422 27.63 -13.16 18.94
N TYR A 423 26.34 -13.10 19.29
CA TYR A 423 25.90 -13.36 20.68
C TYR A 423 25.40 -14.78 20.89
N LEU A 424 25.25 -15.57 19.83
CA LEU A 424 24.80 -16.96 19.89
C LEU A 424 25.63 -17.82 18.94
N ALA A 425 25.82 -19.09 19.31
CA ALA A 425 26.48 -20.09 18.47
C ALA A 425 25.78 -21.44 18.66
N ARG A 426 25.91 -22.35 17.68
CA ARG A 426 25.27 -23.68 17.71
C ARG A 426 25.61 -24.52 18.94
N GLY A 427 26.82 -24.35 19.48
CA GLY A 427 27.29 -25.07 20.68
C GLY A 427 26.82 -24.50 22.03
N HIS A 428 26.11 -23.37 22.04
CA HIS A 428 25.56 -22.80 23.27
C HIS A 428 24.40 -23.65 23.79
N ASP A 429 24.17 -23.57 25.10
CA ASP A 429 23.06 -24.25 25.76
C ASP A 429 21.72 -23.73 25.19
N ILE A 430 20.72 -24.60 25.12
CA ILE A 430 19.41 -24.26 24.53
C ILE A 430 18.70 -23.10 25.26
N VAL A 431 19.00 -22.88 26.53
CA VAL A 431 18.46 -21.77 27.34
C VAL A 431 18.94 -20.39 26.86
N ASP A 432 20.05 -20.35 26.12
CA ASP A 432 20.60 -19.11 25.57
C ASP A 432 19.88 -18.68 24.28
N ALA A 433 19.09 -19.59 23.68
CA ALA A 433 18.28 -19.27 22.51
C ALA A 433 17.19 -18.23 22.85
N PRO A 434 16.93 -17.27 21.95
CA PRO A 434 15.88 -16.27 22.16
C PRO A 434 14.52 -16.93 22.44
N SER A 435 13.72 -16.30 23.30
CA SER A 435 12.39 -16.77 23.72
C SER A 435 12.36 -18.09 24.53
N ILE A 436 13.49 -18.74 24.75
CA ILE A 436 13.59 -19.96 25.56
C ILE A 436 14.03 -19.61 27.00
N GLY A 437 13.08 -19.67 27.92
CA GLY A 437 13.36 -19.50 29.34
C GLY A 437 13.69 -20.84 30.03
N PRO A 438 14.19 -20.80 31.28
CA PRO A 438 14.66 -22.02 32.00
C PRO A 438 13.64 -23.18 31.96
N LYS A 439 12.36 -22.91 32.24
CA LYS A 439 11.33 -23.96 32.26
C LYS A 439 11.05 -24.56 30.86
N THR A 440 11.24 -23.77 29.82
CA THR A 440 11.11 -24.26 28.43
C THR A 440 12.34 -25.07 28.06
N ALA A 441 13.52 -24.61 28.43
CA ALA A 441 14.78 -25.34 28.24
C ALA A 441 14.76 -26.72 28.92
N GLU A 442 14.31 -26.82 30.16
CA GLU A 442 14.17 -28.11 30.87
C GLU A 442 13.29 -29.11 30.09
N ARG A 443 12.17 -28.62 29.49
CA ARG A 443 11.28 -29.46 28.67
C ARG A 443 11.93 -29.90 27.37
N LEU A 444 12.66 -28.99 26.70
CA LEU A 444 13.38 -29.30 25.47
C LEU A 444 14.51 -30.28 25.72
N ILE A 445 15.25 -30.13 26.80
CA ILE A 445 16.29 -31.07 27.23
C ILE A 445 15.70 -32.46 27.51
N ALA A 446 14.52 -32.53 28.13
CA ALA A 446 13.85 -33.81 28.39
C ALA A 446 13.47 -34.58 27.11
N VAL A 447 13.26 -33.88 25.97
CA VAL A 447 13.03 -34.49 24.64
C VAL A 447 14.28 -34.58 23.78
N GLY A 448 15.47 -34.31 24.37
CA GLY A 448 16.79 -34.54 23.74
C GLY A 448 17.41 -33.30 23.11
N LEU A 449 16.79 -32.14 23.13
CA LEU A 449 17.34 -30.88 22.58
C LEU A 449 18.10 -30.13 23.67
N LYS A 450 19.43 -30.18 23.65
CA LYS A 450 20.31 -29.61 24.69
C LYS A 450 20.98 -28.32 24.27
N THR A 451 21.28 -28.20 22.98
CA THR A 451 22.02 -27.07 22.42
C THR A 451 21.18 -26.30 21.41
N VAL A 452 21.63 -25.09 21.08
CA VAL A 452 21.07 -24.30 19.99
C VAL A 452 21.19 -25.06 18.66
N GLY A 453 22.26 -25.81 18.47
CA GLY A 453 22.44 -26.68 17.30
C GLY A 453 21.34 -27.72 17.17
N ASP A 454 20.98 -28.39 18.29
CA ASP A 454 19.90 -29.38 18.30
C ASP A 454 18.55 -28.73 17.92
N LEU A 455 18.30 -27.50 18.42
CA LEU A 455 17.10 -26.74 18.07
C LEU A 455 17.03 -26.44 16.58
N MET A 456 18.16 -26.03 15.98
CA MET A 456 18.21 -25.65 14.57
C MET A 456 18.00 -26.83 13.60
N GLU A 457 18.30 -28.04 14.04
CA GLU A 457 18.17 -29.29 13.24
C GLU A 457 16.83 -30.00 13.48
N ALA A 458 16.10 -29.61 14.53
CA ALA A 458 14.86 -30.27 14.92
C ALA A 458 13.71 -29.96 13.97
N ASP A 459 12.85 -30.96 13.72
CA ASP A 459 11.56 -30.71 13.05
C ASP A 459 10.58 -30.05 14.04
N PRO A 460 10.07 -28.83 13.76
CA PRO A 460 9.19 -28.12 14.64
C PRO A 460 7.89 -28.86 15.00
N ALA A 461 7.33 -29.61 14.04
CA ALA A 461 6.09 -30.35 14.25
C ALA A 461 6.32 -31.54 15.19
N ALA A 462 7.38 -32.32 14.97
CA ALA A 462 7.73 -33.44 15.82
C ALA A 462 8.06 -33.01 17.26
N VAL A 463 8.80 -31.91 17.42
CA VAL A 463 9.12 -31.37 18.76
C VAL A 463 7.87 -30.89 19.48
N ALA A 464 6.96 -30.19 18.79
CA ALA A 464 5.70 -29.73 19.40
C ALA A 464 4.84 -30.91 19.87
N GLU A 465 4.78 -31.99 19.09
CA GLU A 465 4.08 -33.22 19.45
C GLU A 465 4.72 -33.91 20.66
N MET A 466 6.05 -34.07 20.67
CA MET A 466 6.76 -34.67 21.80
C MET A 466 6.60 -33.88 23.11
N LEU A 467 6.59 -32.55 23.02
CA LEU A 467 6.42 -31.70 24.18
C LEU A 467 5.00 -31.75 24.73
N ALA A 468 4.00 -31.94 23.88
CA ALA A 468 2.57 -31.97 24.20
C ALA A 468 2.09 -30.81 25.10
N VAL A 469 2.64 -29.61 24.89
CA VAL A 469 2.34 -28.40 25.68
C VAL A 469 1.48 -27.46 24.83
N ARG A 470 0.24 -27.19 25.24
CA ARG A 470 -0.75 -26.43 24.49
C ARG A 470 -0.27 -25.09 23.89
N HIS A 471 0.61 -24.39 24.55
CA HIS A 471 1.11 -23.07 24.13
C HIS A 471 2.47 -23.14 23.41
N ILE A 472 3.05 -24.31 23.22
CA ILE A 472 4.27 -24.53 22.45
C ILE A 472 3.86 -25.26 21.17
N THR A 473 3.68 -24.51 20.11
CA THR A 473 3.26 -25.02 18.79
C THR A 473 4.46 -25.15 17.87
N ALA A 474 4.28 -25.81 16.72
CA ALA A 474 5.29 -25.85 15.67
C ALA A 474 5.72 -24.43 15.22
N ASP A 475 4.78 -23.48 15.18
CA ASP A 475 5.09 -22.09 14.85
C ASP A 475 5.95 -21.42 15.93
N SER A 476 5.68 -21.69 17.22
CA SER A 476 6.55 -21.20 18.32
C SER A 476 7.97 -21.69 18.18
N ILE A 477 8.16 -22.97 17.79
CA ILE A 477 9.49 -23.56 17.63
C ILE A 477 10.17 -22.98 16.38
N ARG A 478 9.45 -22.79 15.27
CA ARG A 478 9.96 -22.07 14.09
C ARG A 478 10.42 -20.65 14.45
N ASP A 479 9.62 -19.92 15.23
CA ASP A 479 10.01 -18.58 15.69
C ASP A 479 11.32 -18.61 16.47
N TRP A 480 11.53 -19.61 17.35
CA TRP A 480 12.78 -19.77 18.10
C TRP A 480 13.97 -20.11 17.18
N GLN A 481 13.76 -20.94 16.15
CA GLN A 481 14.77 -21.25 15.14
C GLN A 481 15.15 -20.00 14.34
N ASP A 482 14.16 -19.25 13.82
CA ASP A 482 14.38 -18.04 13.04
C ASP A 482 15.10 -16.95 13.86
N GLN A 483 14.67 -16.76 15.11
CA GLN A 483 15.33 -15.83 16.05
C GLN A 483 16.77 -16.21 16.32
N SER A 484 17.03 -17.51 16.52
CA SER A 484 18.38 -18.03 16.76
C SER A 484 19.25 -17.89 15.52
N ALA A 485 18.72 -18.18 14.33
CA ALA A 485 19.39 -17.97 13.04
C ALA A 485 19.86 -16.53 12.86
N LEU A 486 18.97 -15.56 13.12
CA LEU A 486 19.30 -14.14 13.04
C LEU A 486 20.41 -13.74 14.02
N VAL A 487 20.36 -14.18 15.29
CA VAL A 487 21.38 -13.83 16.28
C VAL A 487 22.74 -14.47 15.97
N MET A 488 22.75 -15.67 15.36
CA MET A 488 23.98 -16.34 14.93
C MET A 488 24.59 -15.74 13.66
N SER A 489 23.78 -15.14 12.79
CA SER A 489 24.22 -14.72 11.45
C SER A 489 24.42 -13.21 11.33
N VAL A 490 23.75 -12.39 12.15
CA VAL A 490 23.80 -10.93 12.05
C VAL A 490 24.65 -10.36 13.19
N PRO A 491 25.78 -9.69 12.88
CA PRO A 491 26.64 -9.10 13.89
C PRO A 491 25.91 -8.09 14.78
N ASN A 492 26.25 -8.08 16.06
CA ASN A 492 25.72 -7.17 17.09
C ASN A 492 24.20 -7.26 17.33
N LEU A 493 23.53 -8.28 16.79
CA LEU A 493 22.11 -8.54 17.00
C LEU A 493 21.90 -9.37 18.28
N ARG A 494 21.10 -8.86 19.23
CA ARG A 494 20.77 -9.55 20.48
C ARG A 494 19.44 -10.30 20.37
N GLY A 495 19.19 -11.24 21.27
CA GLY A 495 17.96 -12.04 21.30
C GLY A 495 16.67 -11.20 21.29
N THR A 496 16.58 -10.13 22.09
CA THR A 496 15.41 -9.23 22.09
C THR A 496 15.19 -8.56 20.72
N HIS A 497 16.29 -8.17 20.04
CA HIS A 497 16.21 -7.60 18.69
C HIS A 497 15.67 -8.62 17.69
N ALA A 498 16.17 -9.85 17.74
CA ALA A 498 15.70 -10.94 16.87
C ALA A 498 14.21 -11.26 17.12
N GLN A 499 13.75 -11.24 18.36
CA GLN A 499 12.33 -11.40 18.70
C GLN A 499 11.45 -10.33 18.05
N LEU A 500 11.89 -9.06 18.08
CA LEU A 500 11.17 -7.95 17.45
C LEU A 500 11.18 -8.07 15.91
N ILE A 501 12.31 -8.47 15.33
CA ILE A 501 12.50 -8.62 13.88
C ILE A 501 11.64 -9.77 13.34
N VAL A 502 11.68 -10.94 13.96
CA VAL A 502 10.84 -12.10 13.59
C VAL A 502 9.36 -11.79 13.77
N GLY A 503 8.98 -11.16 14.89
CA GLY A 503 7.62 -10.71 15.13
C GLY A 503 7.12 -9.65 14.12
N ALA A 504 8.03 -8.86 13.54
CA ALA A 504 7.75 -7.95 12.44
C ALA A 504 7.70 -8.65 11.06
N GLY A 505 7.96 -9.97 11.00
CA GLY A 505 7.85 -10.80 9.80
C GLY A 505 9.11 -10.89 8.94
N PHE A 506 10.29 -10.55 9.49
CA PHE A 506 11.60 -10.78 8.85
C PHE A 506 12.24 -12.02 9.50
N ARG A 507 12.17 -13.16 8.82
CA ARG A 507 12.44 -14.46 9.45
C ARG A 507 13.86 -14.98 9.22
N ASP A 508 14.59 -14.41 8.28
CA ASP A 508 15.93 -14.82 7.87
C ASP A 508 16.83 -13.60 7.60
N PRO A 509 18.17 -13.77 7.59
CA PRO A 509 19.11 -12.69 7.32
C PRO A 509 18.93 -12.04 5.95
N GLU A 510 18.50 -12.80 4.93
CA GLU A 510 18.30 -12.37 3.55
C GLU A 510 17.11 -11.40 3.48
N SER A 511 15.97 -11.74 4.08
CA SER A 511 14.79 -10.88 4.15
C SER A 511 15.08 -9.59 4.92
N LEU A 512 15.85 -9.68 6.02
CA LEU A 512 16.29 -8.54 6.80
C LEU A 512 17.24 -7.62 6.02
N ALA A 513 18.16 -8.19 5.27
CA ALA A 513 19.12 -7.46 4.44
C ALA A 513 18.44 -6.77 3.24
N ALA A 514 17.47 -7.44 2.62
CA ALA A 514 16.71 -6.91 1.49
C ALA A 514 15.71 -5.83 1.89
N ALA A 515 15.36 -5.74 3.19
CA ALA A 515 14.36 -4.78 3.67
C ALA A 515 14.79 -3.32 3.41
N GLU A 516 13.84 -2.53 2.91
CA GLU A 516 14.01 -1.08 2.85
C GLU A 516 14.03 -0.54 4.29
N PRO A 517 15.01 0.32 4.67
CA PRO A 517 15.19 0.73 6.07
C PRO A 517 13.95 1.35 6.73
N ALA A 518 13.14 2.11 5.98
CA ALA A 518 11.93 2.72 6.53
C ALA A 518 10.80 1.69 6.74
N ASP A 519 10.65 0.70 5.84
CA ASP A 519 9.69 -0.40 6.03
C ASP A 519 10.09 -1.29 7.21
N LEU A 520 11.38 -1.61 7.34
CA LEU A 520 11.89 -2.33 8.49
C LEU A 520 11.56 -1.60 9.80
N CYS A 521 11.87 -0.31 9.89
CA CYS A 521 11.57 0.50 11.06
C CYS A 521 10.07 0.53 11.36
N ALA A 522 9.23 0.80 10.35
CA ALA A 522 7.79 0.87 10.52
C ALA A 522 7.20 -0.44 11.05
N ARG A 523 7.61 -1.59 10.49
CA ARG A 523 7.11 -2.91 10.89
C ARG A 523 7.61 -3.34 12.26
N VAL A 524 8.89 -3.10 12.57
CA VAL A 524 9.46 -3.40 13.90
C VAL A 524 8.79 -2.55 14.98
N LEU A 525 8.62 -1.26 14.74
CA LEU A 525 7.95 -0.37 15.69
C LEU A 525 6.46 -0.71 15.86
N ALA A 526 5.76 -1.07 14.77
CA ALA A 526 4.38 -1.54 14.83
C ALA A 526 4.25 -2.81 15.66
N PHE A 527 5.15 -3.78 15.48
CA PHE A 527 5.19 -4.98 16.32
C PHE A 527 5.53 -4.65 17.78
N ALA A 528 6.55 -3.81 18.01
CA ALA A 528 6.94 -3.38 19.35
C ALA A 528 5.78 -2.71 20.12
N ALA A 529 4.89 -2.00 19.42
CA ALA A 529 3.68 -1.40 20.00
C ALA A 529 2.54 -2.40 20.27
N SER A 530 2.59 -3.62 19.71
CA SER A 530 1.59 -4.68 19.94
C SER A 530 1.69 -5.29 21.33
N THR A 531 0.65 -6.04 21.74
CA THR A 531 0.66 -6.78 23.03
C THR A 531 1.84 -7.75 23.12
N ASP A 532 2.17 -8.45 22.04
CA ASP A 532 3.27 -9.40 22.02
C ASP A 532 4.63 -8.70 21.99
N GLY A 533 4.77 -7.61 21.26
CA GLY A 533 5.97 -6.78 21.28
C GLY A 533 6.22 -6.15 22.65
N GLN A 534 5.19 -5.70 23.34
CA GLN A 534 5.32 -5.18 24.71
C GLN A 534 5.76 -6.26 25.71
N ARG A 535 5.34 -7.53 25.51
CA ARG A 535 5.86 -8.67 26.30
C ARG A 535 7.35 -8.90 26.01
N VAL A 536 7.79 -8.82 24.76
CA VAL A 536 9.20 -8.92 24.38
C VAL A 536 10.02 -7.80 25.05
N LEU A 537 9.53 -6.58 25.00
CA LEU A 537 10.17 -5.41 25.61
C LEU A 537 10.09 -5.39 27.15
N ARG A 538 9.25 -6.24 27.77
CA ARG A 538 8.99 -6.25 29.23
C ARG A 538 8.60 -4.87 29.75
N ASN A 539 7.77 -4.14 29.02
CA ASN A 539 7.38 -2.75 29.26
C ASN A 539 8.55 -1.74 29.17
N GLY A 540 9.66 -2.13 28.54
CA GLY A 540 10.77 -1.22 28.22
C GLY A 540 10.46 -0.35 27.00
N THR A 541 11.34 0.62 26.75
CA THR A 541 11.24 1.49 25.57
C THR A 541 11.52 0.70 24.28
N PRO A 542 10.77 0.95 23.20
CA PRO A 542 11.11 0.44 21.87
C PRO A 542 12.49 0.91 21.41
N PRO A 543 13.16 0.14 20.53
CA PRO A 543 14.42 0.56 19.94
C PRO A 543 14.20 1.83 19.08
N ASP A 544 15.22 2.68 19.02
CA ASP A 544 15.20 3.86 18.15
C ASP A 544 15.33 3.48 16.66
N ILE A 545 15.02 4.43 15.79
CA ILE A 545 14.99 4.24 14.34
C ILE A 545 16.39 3.92 13.80
N GLU A 546 17.41 4.57 14.34
CA GLU A 546 18.80 4.39 13.97
C GLU A 546 19.29 2.99 14.32
N ALA A 547 18.92 2.48 15.51
CA ALA A 547 19.25 1.11 15.91
C ALA A 547 18.58 0.07 15.00
N ILE A 548 17.30 0.27 14.67
CA ILE A 548 16.59 -0.66 13.76
C ILE A 548 17.21 -0.63 12.36
N ALA A 549 17.51 0.55 11.82
CA ALA A 549 18.14 0.70 10.52
C ALA A 549 19.55 0.06 10.48
N ALA A 550 20.29 0.16 11.60
CA ALA A 550 21.60 -0.47 11.75
C ALA A 550 21.53 -2.01 11.72
N TRP A 551 20.46 -2.64 12.22
CA TRP A 551 20.29 -4.11 12.12
C TRP A 551 20.21 -4.57 10.66
N GLY A 552 19.44 -3.88 9.81
CA GLY A 552 19.38 -4.16 8.38
C GLY A 552 20.72 -3.93 7.67
N ALA A 553 21.45 -2.88 8.05
CA ALA A 553 22.80 -2.63 7.54
C ALA A 553 23.79 -3.73 7.94
N SER A 554 23.75 -4.20 9.20
CA SER A 554 24.57 -5.30 9.69
C SER A 554 24.28 -6.62 8.95
N ALA A 555 23.01 -6.90 8.66
CA ALA A 555 22.62 -8.07 7.87
C ALA A 555 23.17 -8.01 6.43
N ARG A 556 23.08 -6.84 5.77
CA ARG A 556 23.68 -6.63 4.43
C ARG A 556 25.19 -6.86 4.43
N GLN A 557 25.89 -6.35 5.45
CA GLN A 557 27.34 -6.55 5.59
C GLN A 557 27.69 -8.02 5.82
N ALA A 558 26.92 -8.73 6.63
CA ALA A 558 27.15 -10.15 6.92
C ALA A 558 26.96 -11.05 5.69
N ILE A 559 25.99 -10.72 4.81
CA ILE A 559 25.77 -11.49 3.56
C ILE A 559 26.83 -11.18 2.50
N ALA A 560 27.38 -9.96 2.51
CA ALA A 560 28.41 -9.55 1.55
C ALA A 560 29.82 -10.01 1.94
N ALA A 561 30.05 -10.48 3.17
CA ALA A 561 31.33 -10.95 3.70
C ALA A 561 31.50 -12.45 3.53
#